data_6e356e51d387af2d691a2739de90f8c6
#
_entry.id   6e356e51d387af2d691a2739de90f8c6
#
_cell.length_a   1.000
_cell.length_b   1.000
_cell.length_c   1.000
_cell.angle_alpha   90.00
_cell.angle_beta   90.00
_cell.angle_gamma   90.00
#
_symmetry.space_group_name_H-M   'P 1'
#
loop_
_entity.id
_entity.type
_entity.pdbx_description
1 polymer ?
#
loop_
_entity_poly.entity_id
_entity_poly.type
_entity_poly.pdbx_seq_one_letter_code
_entity_poly.pdbx_strand_id
1 'polypeptide(L)'
;MATSQRTRTLAVPQQQLWELVSDPHHMARWWPSVERMEAVEGDRFTQVFKTKRGRPVRADFHVVDTRPPWLLAWEQELEGTPFARVLRELVIEIRLEPEGEATKVTIAQQQRLRGYSRTGGFMMRRATAQQLDRALAGLEEISR
;
A
#
# COMPACT_ATOMS: atom_id res chain seq x y z
N MET A 1 -15.53 -6.13 -7.94
CA MET A 1 -14.33 -5.43 -7.43
C MET A 1 -14.49 -5.21 -5.93
N ALA A 2 -13.49 -5.58 -5.16
CA ALA A 2 -13.50 -5.35 -3.72
C ALA A 2 -12.62 -4.13 -3.39
N THR A 3 -13.14 -3.22 -2.56
CA THR A 3 -12.40 -2.03 -2.12
C THR A 3 -12.37 -2.01 -0.60
N SER A 4 -11.18 -1.83 -0.04
CA SER A 4 -10.98 -1.62 1.38
C SER A 4 -10.32 -0.27 1.57
N GLN A 5 -10.70 0.44 2.62
CA GLN A 5 -10.24 1.81 2.84
C GLN A 5 -10.13 2.09 4.33
N ARG A 6 -9.08 2.76 4.74
CA ARG A 6 -8.88 3.23 6.11
C ARG A 6 -8.35 4.64 6.10
N THR A 7 -8.72 5.39 7.11
CA THR A 7 -8.36 6.80 7.25
C THR A 7 -7.85 7.07 8.66
N ARG A 8 -6.83 7.91 8.76
CA ARG A 8 -6.31 8.37 10.05
C ARG A 8 -5.77 9.79 9.89
N THR A 9 -6.06 10.65 10.86
CA THR A 9 -5.47 11.99 10.89
C THR A 9 -4.17 11.94 11.68
N LEU A 10 -3.08 12.35 11.04
CA LEU A 10 -1.75 12.39 11.64
C LEU A 10 -1.36 13.84 11.93
N ALA A 11 -0.74 14.07 13.10
CA ALA A 11 -0.30 15.40 13.52
C ALA A 11 1.02 15.78 12.82
N VAL A 12 1.04 15.71 11.49
CA VAL A 12 2.21 15.90 10.64
C VAL A 12 1.79 16.68 9.40
N PRO A 13 2.57 17.68 8.97
CA PRO A 13 2.25 18.44 7.76
C PRO A 13 2.22 17.57 6.49
N GLN A 14 1.35 17.92 5.58
CA GLN A 14 1.16 17.20 4.31
C GLN A 14 2.48 16.99 3.55
N GLN A 15 3.29 18.02 3.43
CA GLN A 15 4.54 17.92 2.67
C GLN A 15 5.51 16.91 3.28
N GLN A 16 5.59 16.87 4.59
CA GLN A 16 6.46 15.92 5.29
C GLN A 16 6.01 14.48 5.05
N LEU A 17 4.70 14.24 5.09
CA LEU A 17 4.14 12.91 4.77
C LEU A 17 4.34 12.55 3.32
N TRP A 18 4.19 13.53 2.42
CA TRP A 18 4.41 13.29 0.99
C TRP A 18 5.84 12.80 0.72
N GLU A 19 6.83 13.41 1.35
CA GLU A 19 8.22 12.99 1.19
C GLU A 19 8.45 11.55 1.63
N LEU A 20 7.70 11.08 2.64
CA LEU A 20 7.79 9.71 3.11
C LEU A 20 7.07 8.73 2.17
N VAL A 21 5.83 9.02 1.81
CA VAL A 21 5.02 8.06 1.03
C VAL A 21 5.41 8.00 -0.44
N SER A 22 5.92 9.11 -1.00
CA SER A 22 6.29 9.17 -2.41
C SER A 22 7.63 8.55 -2.74
N ASP A 23 8.46 8.27 -1.74
CA ASP A 23 9.75 7.63 -1.92
C ASP A 23 9.66 6.15 -1.55
N PRO A 24 9.71 5.24 -2.55
CA PRO A 24 9.61 3.81 -2.26
C PRO A 24 10.70 3.27 -1.33
N HIS A 25 11.84 3.94 -1.21
CA HIS A 25 12.91 3.51 -0.31
C HIS A 25 12.46 3.51 1.16
N HIS A 26 11.43 4.28 1.52
CA HIS A 26 10.92 4.32 2.89
C HIS A 26 9.87 3.25 3.20
N MET A 27 9.34 2.54 2.18
CA MET A 27 8.22 1.61 2.38
C MET A 27 8.49 0.50 3.39
N ALA A 28 9.71 -0.01 3.46
CA ALA A 28 10.05 -1.05 4.44
C ALA A 28 9.91 -0.57 5.89
N ARG A 29 9.86 0.74 6.10
CA ARG A 29 9.76 1.34 7.44
C ARG A 29 8.32 1.49 7.90
N TRP A 30 7.36 1.54 6.96
CA TRP A 30 5.97 1.82 7.34
C TRP A 30 4.94 0.86 6.73
N TRP A 31 5.19 0.28 5.55
CA TRP A 31 4.26 -0.68 4.97
C TRP A 31 4.41 -2.05 5.66
N PRO A 32 3.29 -2.70 6.10
CA PRO A 32 3.36 -3.94 6.89
C PRO A 32 4.04 -5.08 6.15
N SER A 33 4.85 -5.83 6.88
CA SER A 33 5.50 -7.06 6.42
C SER A 33 6.50 -6.90 5.29
N VAL A 34 6.84 -5.67 4.90
CA VAL A 34 7.89 -5.44 3.93
C VAL A 34 9.24 -5.50 4.64
N GLU A 35 10.08 -6.45 4.22
CA GLU A 35 11.43 -6.61 4.78
C GLU A 35 12.40 -5.59 4.19
N ARG A 36 12.32 -5.42 2.86
CA ARG A 36 13.19 -4.48 2.14
C ARG A 36 12.58 -4.11 0.81
N MET A 37 13.10 -3.05 0.22
CA MET A 37 12.75 -2.63 -1.14
C MET A 37 13.88 -3.02 -2.09
N GLU A 38 13.53 -3.41 -3.32
CA GLU A 38 14.48 -3.74 -4.38
C GLU A 38 14.03 -3.09 -5.68
N ALA A 39 14.97 -2.97 -6.62
CA ALA A 39 14.68 -2.51 -7.98
C ALA A 39 13.89 -1.19 -8.04
N VAL A 40 14.19 -0.27 -7.12
CA VAL A 40 13.57 1.07 -7.13
C VAL A 40 14.19 1.88 -8.25
N GLU A 41 13.43 2.06 -9.34
CA GLU A 41 13.92 2.75 -10.54
C GLU A 41 12.76 3.42 -11.25
N GLY A 42 12.83 4.76 -11.41
CA GLY A 42 11.77 5.51 -12.05
C GLY A 42 10.45 5.36 -11.30
N ASP A 43 9.42 4.90 -11.99
CA ASP A 43 8.09 4.67 -11.44
C ASP A 43 7.86 3.23 -10.95
N ARG A 44 8.91 2.41 -10.94
CA ARG A 44 8.83 0.99 -10.57
C ARG A 44 9.56 0.68 -9.28
N PHE A 45 9.04 -0.29 -8.54
CA PHE A 45 9.69 -0.78 -7.33
C PHE A 45 9.21 -2.18 -6.99
N THR A 46 10.00 -2.91 -6.21
CA THR A 46 9.66 -4.25 -5.73
C THR A 46 9.65 -4.26 -4.21
N GLN A 47 8.53 -4.72 -3.64
CA GLN A 47 8.43 -4.99 -2.21
C GLN A 47 8.83 -6.44 -1.97
N VAL A 48 9.73 -6.66 -1.01
CA VAL A 48 10.13 -8.00 -0.60
C VAL A 48 9.53 -8.25 0.77
N PHE A 49 8.61 -9.21 0.84
CA PHE A 49 7.86 -9.51 2.06
C PHE A 49 8.50 -10.64 2.86
N LYS A 50 8.44 -10.51 4.17
CA LYS A 50 8.76 -11.60 5.09
C LYS A 50 7.65 -12.63 5.08
N THR A 51 8.01 -13.91 5.05
CA THR A 51 7.06 -14.99 5.21
C THR A 51 7.40 -15.83 6.43
N LYS A 52 6.41 -16.55 6.96
CA LYS A 52 6.59 -17.42 8.12
C LYS A 52 7.59 -18.54 7.86
N ARG A 53 7.83 -18.91 6.60
CA ARG A 53 8.73 -19.99 6.21
C ARG A 53 10.14 -19.51 5.83
N GLY A 54 10.41 -18.21 5.98
CA GLY A 54 11.72 -17.65 5.68
C GLY A 54 12.03 -17.45 4.21
N ARG A 55 11.12 -17.82 3.29
CA ARG A 55 11.30 -17.57 1.86
C ARG A 55 10.77 -16.17 1.54
N PRO A 56 11.56 -15.31 0.90
CA PRO A 56 11.07 -13.99 0.52
C PRO A 56 10.04 -14.11 -0.61
N VAL A 57 9.00 -13.27 -0.53
CA VAL A 57 8.01 -13.12 -1.60
C VAL A 57 8.19 -11.73 -2.19
N ARG A 58 8.32 -11.65 -3.51
CA ARG A 58 8.50 -10.40 -4.23
C ARG A 58 7.21 -9.99 -4.92
N ALA A 59 6.84 -8.73 -4.76
CA ALA A 59 5.71 -8.12 -5.46
C ALA A 59 6.22 -6.87 -6.19
N ASP A 60 6.06 -6.86 -7.50
CA ASP A 60 6.47 -5.74 -8.35
C ASP A 60 5.33 -4.78 -8.56
N PHE A 61 5.63 -3.48 -8.46
CA PHE A 61 4.65 -2.41 -8.60
C PHE A 61 5.14 -1.33 -9.55
N HIS A 62 4.20 -0.58 -10.10
CA HIS A 62 4.51 0.66 -10.81
C HIS A 62 3.50 1.74 -10.41
N VAL A 63 3.96 2.99 -10.45
CA VAL A 63 3.10 4.14 -10.13
C VAL A 63 2.20 4.41 -11.32
N VAL A 64 0.90 4.47 -11.08
CA VAL A 64 -0.11 4.75 -12.12
C VAL A 64 -0.67 6.15 -12.06
N ASP A 65 -0.58 6.82 -10.90
CA ASP A 65 -1.00 8.20 -10.76
C ASP A 65 -0.19 8.87 -9.64
N THR A 66 0.27 10.07 -9.88
CA THR A 66 0.96 10.85 -8.86
C THR A 66 0.62 12.33 -9.05
N ARG A 67 0.08 12.93 -8.00
CA ARG A 67 -0.31 14.34 -7.96
C ARG A 67 0.22 14.95 -6.67
N PRO A 68 1.49 15.40 -6.67
CA PRO A 68 2.07 15.97 -5.47
C PRO A 68 1.31 17.20 -4.98
N PRO A 69 1.12 17.39 -3.71
CA PRO A 69 1.53 16.50 -2.61
C PRO A 69 0.34 15.71 -2.01
N TRP A 70 -0.70 15.39 -2.78
CA TRP A 70 -1.95 14.89 -2.21
C TRP A 70 -2.42 13.52 -2.69
N LEU A 71 -1.92 13.02 -3.83
CA LEU A 71 -2.40 11.75 -4.38
C LEU A 71 -1.24 10.91 -4.93
N LEU A 72 -1.23 9.64 -4.56
CA LEU A 72 -0.29 8.65 -5.09
C LEU A 72 -1.02 7.33 -5.25
N ALA A 73 -0.85 6.68 -6.40
CA ALA A 73 -1.42 5.36 -6.64
C ALA A 73 -0.40 4.47 -7.33
N TRP A 74 -0.33 3.20 -6.88
CA TRP A 74 0.51 2.21 -7.54
C TRP A 74 -0.27 0.91 -7.76
N GLU A 75 0.10 0.20 -8.81
CA GLU A 75 -0.54 -1.03 -9.25
C GLU A 75 0.47 -2.17 -9.23
N GLN A 76 0.05 -3.34 -8.74
CA GLN A 76 0.87 -4.53 -8.73
C GLN A 76 0.92 -5.16 -10.12
N GLU A 77 2.11 -5.52 -10.57
CA GLU A 77 2.32 -6.25 -11.82
C GLU A 77 2.10 -7.74 -11.52
N LEU A 78 1.01 -8.29 -12.05
CA LEU A 78 0.58 -9.65 -11.72
C LEU A 78 0.95 -10.67 -12.79
N GLU A 79 0.98 -10.26 -14.06
CA GLU A 79 1.25 -11.16 -15.17
C GLU A 79 2.60 -11.89 -15.02
N GLY A 80 2.56 -13.20 -15.17
CA GLY A 80 3.77 -14.01 -15.03
C GLY A 80 4.18 -14.29 -13.58
N THR A 81 3.38 -13.90 -12.61
CA THR A 81 3.66 -14.13 -11.18
C THR A 81 2.65 -15.09 -10.56
N PRO A 82 3.01 -15.74 -9.42
CA PRO A 82 2.05 -16.59 -8.70
C PRO A 82 0.79 -15.85 -8.25
N PHE A 83 0.87 -14.54 -8.04
CA PHE A 83 -0.30 -13.73 -7.65
C PHE A 83 -1.40 -13.74 -8.70
N ALA A 84 -1.04 -13.93 -9.98
CA ALA A 84 -2.03 -13.97 -11.06
C ALA A 84 -3.02 -15.12 -10.93
N ARG A 85 -2.73 -16.12 -10.09
CA ARG A 85 -3.65 -17.23 -9.83
C ARG A 85 -4.87 -16.80 -9.04
N VAL A 86 -4.73 -15.78 -8.20
CA VAL A 86 -5.78 -15.34 -7.29
C VAL A 86 -6.25 -13.91 -7.57
N LEU A 87 -5.40 -13.09 -8.21
CA LEU A 87 -5.70 -11.69 -8.48
C LEU A 87 -5.70 -11.38 -9.97
N ARG A 88 -6.64 -10.55 -10.40
CA ARG A 88 -6.66 -9.95 -11.74
C ARG A 88 -6.15 -8.52 -11.71
N GLU A 89 -6.32 -7.84 -10.57
CA GLU A 89 -5.93 -6.45 -10.39
C GLU A 89 -5.74 -6.15 -8.92
N LEU A 90 -4.75 -5.34 -8.60
CA LEU A 90 -4.55 -4.78 -7.27
C LEU A 90 -3.96 -3.38 -7.43
N VAL A 91 -4.69 -2.37 -6.93
CA VAL A 91 -4.25 -0.96 -6.95
C VAL A 91 -4.34 -0.42 -5.53
N ILE A 92 -3.30 0.30 -5.12
CA ILE A 92 -3.26 0.99 -3.83
C ILE A 92 -3.19 2.48 -4.09
N GLU A 93 -4.05 3.24 -3.41
CA GLU A 93 -4.12 4.68 -3.52
C GLU A 93 -3.94 5.33 -2.16
N ILE A 94 -3.11 6.35 -2.08
CA ILE A 94 -2.90 7.16 -0.88
C ILE A 94 -3.33 8.59 -1.17
N ARG A 95 -4.18 9.13 -0.29
CA ARG A 95 -4.61 10.52 -0.34
C ARG A 95 -4.18 11.24 0.92
N LEU A 96 -3.61 12.42 0.74
CA LEU A 96 -3.16 13.29 1.84
C LEU A 96 -3.94 14.59 1.76
N GLU A 97 -4.85 14.81 2.70
CA GLU A 97 -5.68 16.02 2.76
C GLU A 97 -5.29 16.88 3.96
N PRO A 98 -4.84 18.14 3.74
CA PRO A 98 -4.46 18.99 4.87
C PRO A 98 -5.65 19.28 5.77
N GLU A 99 -5.40 19.22 7.09
CA GLU A 99 -6.35 19.64 8.12
C GLU A 99 -5.58 20.55 9.09
N GLY A 100 -5.45 21.85 8.77
CA GLY A 100 -4.58 22.74 9.53
C GLY A 100 -3.13 22.31 9.39
N GLU A 101 -2.46 22.06 10.52
CA GLU A 101 -1.08 21.54 10.53
C GLU A 101 -1.03 20.02 10.52
N ALA A 102 -2.17 19.36 10.60
CA ALA A 102 -2.29 17.93 10.53
C ALA A 102 -2.67 17.50 9.11
N THR A 103 -2.69 16.19 8.87
CA THR A 103 -3.05 15.63 7.56
C THR A 103 -3.97 14.43 7.76
N LYS A 104 -5.08 14.44 7.04
CA LYS A 104 -5.96 13.28 6.95
C LYS A 104 -5.41 12.36 5.87
N VAL A 105 -4.98 11.16 6.27
CA VAL A 105 -4.39 10.17 5.38
C VAL A 105 -5.41 9.07 5.12
N THR A 106 -5.73 8.82 3.86
CA THR A 106 -6.61 7.74 3.45
C THR A 106 -5.83 6.78 2.56
N ILE A 107 -5.84 5.50 2.92
CA ILE A 107 -5.25 4.45 2.08
C ILE A 107 -6.40 3.54 1.63
N ALA A 108 -6.51 3.36 0.30
CA ALA A 108 -7.51 2.51 -0.30
C ALA A 108 -6.83 1.42 -1.12
N GLN A 109 -7.35 0.21 -1.05
CA GLN A 109 -6.87 -0.91 -1.86
C GLN A 109 -8.03 -1.49 -2.64
N GLN A 110 -7.90 -1.50 -3.97
CA GLN A 110 -8.87 -2.08 -4.89
C GLN A 110 -8.31 -3.39 -5.42
N GLN A 111 -9.11 -4.44 -5.37
CA GLN A 111 -8.71 -5.77 -5.82
C GLN A 111 -9.81 -6.40 -6.67
N ARG A 112 -9.38 -7.13 -7.72
CA ARG A 112 -10.24 -8.04 -8.45
C ARG A 112 -9.68 -9.44 -8.26
N LEU A 113 -10.51 -10.32 -7.73
CA LEU A 113 -10.14 -11.71 -7.49
C LEU A 113 -10.50 -12.58 -8.68
N ARG A 114 -9.70 -13.61 -8.95
CA ARG A 114 -10.04 -14.66 -9.91
C ARG A 114 -10.84 -15.71 -9.17
N GLY A 115 -12.13 -15.72 -9.41
CA GLY A 115 -13.01 -16.61 -8.69
C GLY A 115 -13.04 -16.24 -7.21
N TYR A 116 -14.20 -16.27 -6.60
CA TYR A 116 -14.27 -16.03 -5.17
C TYR A 116 -15.57 -16.63 -4.63
N SER A 117 -15.52 -17.00 -3.34
CA SER A 117 -16.71 -17.31 -2.58
C SER A 117 -17.10 -16.08 -1.78
N ARG A 118 -18.36 -15.96 -1.37
CA ARG A 118 -18.82 -14.88 -0.49
C ARG A 118 -17.96 -14.78 0.76
N THR A 119 -17.72 -15.93 1.38
CA THR A 119 -16.95 -16.01 2.62
C THR A 119 -15.49 -15.59 2.41
N GLY A 120 -14.87 -16.05 1.33
CA GLY A 120 -13.51 -15.69 0.99
C GLY A 120 -13.35 -14.20 0.73
N GLY A 121 -14.32 -13.58 0.04
CA GLY A 121 -14.30 -12.13 -0.21
C GLY A 121 -14.42 -11.31 1.06
N PHE A 122 -15.27 -11.74 2.00
CA PHE A 122 -15.42 -11.08 3.29
C PHE A 122 -14.13 -11.13 4.12
N MET A 123 -13.53 -12.33 4.21
CA MET A 123 -12.28 -12.52 4.97
C MET A 123 -11.13 -11.72 4.34
N MET A 124 -11.07 -11.68 3.03
CA MET A 124 -10.05 -10.91 2.30
C MET A 124 -10.17 -9.42 2.61
N ARG A 125 -11.37 -8.86 2.57
CA ARG A 125 -11.60 -7.45 2.88
C ARG A 125 -11.22 -7.11 4.32
N ARG A 126 -11.55 -8.01 5.26
CA ARG A 126 -11.19 -7.83 6.66
C ARG A 126 -9.67 -7.84 6.87
N ALA A 127 -8.99 -8.79 6.25
CA ALA A 127 -7.53 -8.89 6.32
C ALA A 127 -6.87 -7.67 5.70
N THR A 128 -7.37 -7.22 4.55
CA THR A 128 -6.86 -6.02 3.89
C THR A 128 -7.05 -4.78 4.74
N ALA A 129 -8.23 -4.61 5.33
CA ALA A 129 -8.49 -3.46 6.21
C ALA A 129 -7.53 -3.42 7.40
N GLN A 130 -7.23 -4.59 8.01
CA GLN A 130 -6.27 -4.68 9.08
C GLN A 130 -4.86 -4.32 8.63
N GLN A 131 -4.49 -4.71 7.43
CA GLN A 131 -3.20 -4.35 6.83
C GLN A 131 -3.10 -2.84 6.64
N LEU A 132 -4.16 -2.21 6.14
CA LEU A 132 -4.18 -0.76 5.95
C LEU A 132 -4.10 0.00 7.27
N ASP A 133 -4.75 -0.50 8.33
CA ASP A 133 -4.62 0.08 9.67
C ASP A 133 -3.19 0.00 10.17
N ARG A 134 -2.51 -1.11 9.93
CA ARG A 134 -1.10 -1.26 10.32
C ARG A 134 -0.19 -0.35 9.50
N ALA A 135 -0.51 -0.14 8.22
CA ALA A 135 0.25 0.80 7.38
C ALA A 135 0.13 2.23 7.92
N LEU A 136 -1.09 2.64 8.29
CA LEU A 136 -1.31 3.97 8.87
C LEU A 136 -0.59 4.13 10.21
N ALA A 137 -0.62 3.10 11.05
CA ALA A 137 0.10 3.12 12.32
C ALA A 137 1.62 3.21 12.11
N GLY A 138 2.14 2.49 11.12
CA GLY A 138 3.55 2.55 10.76
C GLY A 138 3.97 3.92 10.26
N LEU A 139 3.14 4.53 9.41
CA LEU A 139 3.39 5.87 8.89
C LEU A 139 3.38 6.91 10.01
N GLU A 140 2.43 6.80 10.94
CA GLU A 140 2.36 7.68 12.11
C GLU A 140 3.64 7.58 12.96
N GLU A 141 4.11 6.36 13.19
CA GLU A 141 5.29 6.13 14.00
C GLU A 141 6.56 6.73 13.40
N ILE A 142 6.80 6.55 12.10
CA ILE A 142 8.01 7.08 11.47
C ILE A 142 7.97 8.58 11.22
N SER A 143 6.78 9.19 11.24
CA SER A 143 6.61 10.61 10.96
C SER A 143 6.60 11.49 12.21
N ARG A 144 6.68 10.90 13.38
CA ARG A 144 6.73 11.65 14.64
C ARG A 144 7.96 12.54 14.74
#